data_b97dbe0ca0446976007f117708ab7b92
#
_entry.id   b97dbe0ca0446976007f117708ab7b92
#
_cell.length_a   1.000
_cell.length_b   1.000
_cell.length_c   1.000
_cell.angle_alpha   90.00
_cell.angle_beta   90.00
_cell.angle_gamma   90.00
#
_symmetry.space_group_name_H-M   'P 1'
#
loop_
_entity.id
_entity.type
_entity.pdbx_description
1 polymer ?
#
loop_
_entity_poly.entity_id
_entity_poly.type
_entity_poly.pdbx_seq_one_letter_code
_entity_poly.pdbx_strand_id
1 'polypeptide(L)'
;MTTRALNLVPMVVEQTARGERAYDIYSRLLKERVVFIVGPVEDYMANLVVAQLLFLESENPEKDVALYINSPGGSVSAGLAIYDTMQFIKPDVSTICVGLAASMGALLLAGGAAGKRYSLPNSKIMIHQPSGGFQGQASDIDIHAREVLETKERLNAILARHSGQTIERIKQDSDRDNFMSAEAARAYGLIDAMLEKRGEVPTKA
;
A
#
# COMPACT_ATOMS: atom_id res chain seq x y z
N MET A 1 32.67 4.28 -7.01
CA MET A 1 31.55 4.35 -7.98
C MET A 1 30.80 3.04 -7.92
N THR A 2 29.69 2.97 -7.23
CA THR A 2 28.84 1.78 -7.18
C THR A 2 28.03 1.73 -8.49
N THR A 3 28.36 0.78 -9.35
CA THR A 3 27.58 0.50 -10.56
C THR A 3 26.18 0.07 -10.10
N ARG A 4 25.18 0.94 -10.17
CA ARG A 4 23.78 0.52 -10.09
C ARG A 4 23.57 -0.48 -11.23
N ALA A 5 23.39 -1.75 -10.90
CA ALA A 5 22.91 -2.73 -11.86
C ALA A 5 21.61 -2.16 -12.44
N LEU A 6 21.57 -1.96 -13.76
CA LEU A 6 20.34 -1.62 -14.46
C LEU A 6 19.40 -2.81 -14.22
N ASN A 7 18.41 -2.62 -13.35
CA ASN A 7 17.33 -3.61 -13.20
C ASN A 7 16.53 -3.62 -14.50
N LEU A 8 16.95 -4.47 -15.43
CA LEU A 8 16.24 -4.67 -16.68
C LEU A 8 14.88 -5.31 -16.36
N VAL A 9 13.81 -4.58 -16.61
CA VAL A 9 12.47 -5.12 -16.52
C VAL A 9 12.25 -6.12 -17.64
N PRO A 10 11.89 -7.41 -17.36
CA PRO A 10 11.68 -8.41 -18.39
C PRO A 10 10.58 -8.00 -19.36
N MET A 11 10.81 -8.32 -20.65
CA MET A 11 9.80 -8.15 -21.71
C MET A 11 9.09 -9.48 -21.94
N VAL A 12 7.77 -9.42 -22.17
CA VAL A 12 6.94 -10.55 -22.60
C VAL A 12 6.32 -10.22 -23.96
N VAL A 13 6.23 -11.23 -24.83
CA VAL A 13 5.61 -11.10 -26.15
C VAL A 13 4.31 -11.88 -26.16
N GLU A 14 3.21 -11.21 -26.49
CA GLU A 14 1.90 -11.83 -26.72
C GLU A 14 1.65 -11.97 -28.21
N GLN A 15 1.21 -13.16 -28.61
CA GLN A 15 0.66 -13.41 -29.94
C GLN A 15 -0.82 -13.01 -29.95
N THR A 16 -1.18 -12.09 -30.84
CA THR A 16 -2.58 -11.66 -31.03
C THR A 16 -3.01 -11.92 -32.45
N ALA A 17 -4.32 -11.89 -32.72
CA ALA A 17 -4.85 -11.97 -34.08
C ALA A 17 -4.33 -10.86 -35.04
N ARG A 18 -3.74 -9.80 -34.49
CA ARG A 18 -3.19 -8.66 -35.22
C ARG A 18 -1.65 -8.65 -35.26
N GLY A 19 -0.99 -9.75 -34.86
CA GLY A 19 0.47 -9.89 -34.78
C GLY A 19 1.01 -9.92 -33.35
N GLU A 20 2.32 -9.85 -33.23
CA GLU A 20 3.02 -9.86 -31.95
C GLU A 20 3.03 -8.48 -31.31
N ARG A 21 2.83 -8.46 -29.98
CA ARG A 21 2.99 -7.26 -29.16
C ARG A 21 3.92 -7.54 -27.99
N ALA A 22 4.94 -6.70 -27.83
CA ALA A 22 5.84 -6.74 -26.69
C ALA A 22 5.36 -5.79 -25.58
N TYR A 23 5.40 -6.26 -24.34
CA TYR A 23 5.12 -5.48 -23.12
C TYR A 23 6.24 -5.72 -22.13
N ASP A 24 6.58 -4.73 -21.31
CA ASP A 24 7.26 -5.05 -20.07
C ASP A 24 6.32 -5.80 -19.12
N ILE A 25 6.88 -6.52 -18.15
CA ILE A 25 6.08 -7.41 -17.28
C ILE A 25 5.06 -6.61 -16.45
N TYR A 26 5.37 -5.39 -16.01
CA TYR A 26 4.44 -4.58 -15.23
C TYR A 26 3.29 -4.07 -16.09
N SER A 27 3.59 -3.57 -17.30
CA SER A 27 2.55 -3.18 -18.28
C SER A 27 1.65 -4.35 -18.66
N ARG A 28 2.23 -5.56 -18.76
CA ARG A 28 1.43 -6.77 -19.03
C ARG A 28 0.49 -7.11 -17.84
N LEU A 29 0.99 -7.03 -16.61
CA LEU A 29 0.19 -7.28 -15.42
C LEU A 29 -0.85 -6.19 -15.16
N LEU A 30 -0.57 -4.94 -15.54
CA LEU A 30 -1.55 -3.86 -15.48
C LEU A 30 -2.82 -4.15 -16.31
N LYS A 31 -2.69 -4.83 -17.44
CA LYS A 31 -3.85 -5.30 -18.23
C LYS A 31 -4.74 -6.27 -17.46
N GLU A 32 -4.17 -7.01 -16.51
CA GLU A 32 -4.89 -7.88 -15.57
C GLU A 32 -5.32 -7.12 -14.29
N ARG A 33 -5.24 -5.78 -14.33
CA ARG A 33 -5.58 -4.88 -13.21
C ARG A 33 -4.72 -5.06 -11.96
N VAL A 34 -3.47 -5.48 -12.15
CA VAL A 34 -2.49 -5.68 -11.08
C VAL A 34 -1.54 -4.50 -11.05
N VAL A 35 -1.46 -3.85 -9.89
CA VAL A 35 -0.58 -2.71 -9.60
C VAL A 35 0.37 -3.10 -8.46
N PHE A 36 1.59 -2.56 -8.49
CA PHE A 36 2.63 -2.88 -7.51
C PHE A 36 3.09 -1.64 -6.75
N ILE A 37 3.25 -1.80 -5.43
CA ILE A 37 4.01 -0.89 -4.56
C ILE A 37 5.22 -1.68 -4.07
N VAL A 38 6.39 -1.41 -4.66
CA VAL A 38 7.65 -2.11 -4.35
C VAL A 38 8.73 -1.10 -3.97
N GLY A 39 9.38 -1.33 -2.82
CA GLY A 39 10.38 -0.42 -2.27
C GLY A 39 9.80 0.77 -1.53
N PRO A 40 10.59 1.83 -1.28
CA PRO A 40 10.14 3.01 -0.55
C PRO A 40 8.99 3.74 -1.25
N VAL A 41 8.03 4.23 -0.45
CA VAL A 41 6.94 5.09 -0.93
C VAL A 41 7.50 6.49 -1.13
N GLU A 42 7.63 6.91 -2.38
CA GLU A 42 8.18 8.20 -2.81
C GLU A 42 7.23 8.88 -3.80
N ASP A 43 7.37 10.18 -3.99
CA ASP A 43 6.46 10.98 -4.82
C ASP A 43 6.34 10.45 -6.25
N TYR A 44 7.45 10.08 -6.88
CA TYR A 44 7.43 9.54 -8.24
C TYR A 44 6.64 8.23 -8.34
N MET A 45 6.91 7.29 -7.43
CA MET A 45 6.19 6.01 -7.38
C MET A 45 4.71 6.23 -7.08
N ALA A 46 4.39 7.11 -6.14
CA ALA A 46 3.00 7.42 -5.79
C ALA A 46 2.23 7.98 -6.98
N ASN A 47 2.80 8.93 -7.72
CA ASN A 47 2.18 9.49 -8.93
C ASN A 47 1.92 8.42 -10.00
N LEU A 48 2.85 7.46 -10.19
CA LEU A 48 2.64 6.34 -11.11
C LEU A 48 1.51 5.42 -10.66
N VAL A 49 1.42 5.10 -9.35
CA VAL A 49 0.33 4.27 -8.80
C VAL A 49 -1.01 4.99 -8.96
N VAL A 50 -1.08 6.28 -8.62
CA VAL A 50 -2.29 7.11 -8.80
C VAL A 50 -2.74 7.10 -10.27
N ALA A 51 -1.81 7.33 -11.21
CA ALA A 51 -2.13 7.31 -12.64
C ALA A 51 -2.66 5.94 -13.11
N GLN A 52 -2.07 4.84 -12.61
CA GLN A 52 -2.52 3.49 -12.92
C GLN A 52 -3.93 3.21 -12.35
N LEU A 53 -4.22 3.64 -11.12
CA LEU A 53 -5.53 3.49 -10.50
C LEU A 53 -6.62 4.23 -11.30
N LEU A 54 -6.37 5.50 -11.67
CA LEU A 54 -7.29 6.30 -12.48
C LEU A 54 -7.47 5.72 -13.89
N PHE A 55 -6.41 5.22 -14.50
CA PHE A 55 -6.48 4.55 -15.80
C PHE A 55 -7.36 3.29 -15.72
N LEU A 56 -7.16 2.44 -14.71
CA LEU A 56 -7.94 1.21 -14.53
C LEU A 56 -9.41 1.50 -14.23
N GLU A 57 -9.72 2.56 -13.50
CA GLU A 57 -11.10 3.02 -13.31
C GLU A 57 -11.72 3.42 -14.65
N SER A 58 -11.01 4.20 -15.49
CA SER A 58 -11.54 4.62 -16.80
C SER A 58 -11.77 3.46 -17.75
N GLU A 59 -10.98 2.38 -17.67
CA GLU A 59 -11.14 1.18 -18.49
C GLU A 59 -12.36 0.35 -18.05
N ASN A 60 -12.55 0.16 -16.76
CA ASN A 60 -13.71 -0.55 -16.21
C ASN A 60 -13.91 -0.21 -14.72
N PRO A 61 -14.91 0.60 -14.39
CA PRO A 61 -15.17 1.02 -13.00
C PRO A 61 -15.78 -0.07 -12.11
N GLU A 62 -16.25 -1.19 -12.69
CA GLU A 62 -16.94 -2.26 -11.95
C GLU A 62 -16.02 -3.43 -11.57
N LYS A 63 -14.78 -3.45 -12.09
CA LYS A 63 -13.82 -4.52 -11.79
C LYS A 63 -12.81 -4.06 -10.76
N ASP A 64 -12.55 -4.92 -9.79
CA ASP A 64 -11.53 -4.70 -8.76
C ASP A 64 -10.13 -4.44 -9.34
N VAL A 65 -9.33 -3.72 -8.56
CA VAL A 65 -7.90 -3.56 -8.79
C VAL A 65 -7.14 -4.35 -7.71
N ALA A 66 -6.13 -5.12 -8.09
CA ALA A 66 -5.27 -5.84 -7.16
C ALA A 66 -3.96 -5.07 -6.92
N LEU A 67 -3.75 -4.59 -5.70
CA LEU A 67 -2.57 -3.83 -5.29
C LEU A 67 -1.63 -4.71 -4.47
N TYR A 68 -0.49 -5.10 -5.06
CA TYR A 68 0.54 -5.92 -4.42
C TYR A 68 1.55 -5.02 -3.71
N ILE A 69 1.81 -5.27 -2.43
CA ILE A 69 2.62 -4.41 -1.56
C ILE A 69 3.82 -5.18 -1.03
N ASN A 70 5.02 -4.66 -1.33
CA ASN A 70 6.30 -5.07 -0.73
C ASN A 70 7.12 -3.81 -0.45
N SER A 71 6.83 -3.14 0.65
CA SER A 71 7.33 -1.79 0.94
C SER A 71 7.68 -1.59 2.41
N PRO A 72 8.81 -0.94 2.71
CA PRO A 72 9.17 -0.49 4.06
C PRO A 72 8.38 0.76 4.49
N GLY A 73 7.50 1.31 3.64
CA GLY A 73 6.90 2.61 3.82
C GLY A 73 7.72 3.74 3.19
N GLY A 74 7.56 4.96 3.68
CA GLY A 74 8.28 6.14 3.14
C GLY A 74 7.54 7.45 3.37
N SER A 75 7.50 8.32 2.37
CA SER A 75 6.85 9.63 2.45
C SER A 75 5.37 9.52 2.79
N VAL A 76 4.95 10.20 3.86
CA VAL A 76 3.55 10.20 4.30
C VAL A 76 2.64 10.87 3.28
N SER A 77 3.05 12.01 2.71
CA SER A 77 2.26 12.71 1.68
C SER A 77 2.07 11.87 0.43
N ALA A 78 3.12 11.19 -0.03
CA ALA A 78 3.06 10.27 -1.16
C ALA A 78 2.13 9.08 -0.87
N GLY A 79 2.22 8.50 0.33
CA GLY A 79 1.35 7.40 0.74
C GLY A 79 -0.11 7.82 0.88
N LEU A 80 -0.39 9.01 1.43
CA LEU A 80 -1.75 9.54 1.51
C LEU A 80 -2.35 9.84 0.14
N ALA A 81 -1.56 10.29 -0.84
CA ALA A 81 -2.03 10.46 -2.21
C ALA A 81 -2.52 9.14 -2.83
N ILE A 82 -1.79 8.04 -2.60
CA ILE A 82 -2.24 6.71 -3.03
C ILE A 82 -3.50 6.31 -2.25
N TYR A 83 -3.49 6.43 -0.92
CA TYR A 83 -4.62 6.06 -0.06
C TYR A 83 -5.90 6.79 -0.45
N ASP A 84 -5.85 8.10 -0.58
CA ASP A 84 -7.01 8.90 -0.96
C ASP A 84 -7.53 8.51 -2.34
N THR A 85 -6.65 8.22 -3.30
CA THR A 85 -7.04 7.72 -4.62
C THR A 85 -7.73 6.35 -4.53
N MET A 86 -7.21 5.42 -3.71
CA MET A 86 -7.85 4.12 -3.47
C MET A 86 -9.28 4.27 -2.92
N GLN A 87 -9.51 5.29 -2.06
CA GLN A 87 -10.85 5.56 -1.50
C GLN A 87 -11.75 6.35 -2.48
N PHE A 88 -11.17 7.09 -3.41
CA PHE A 88 -11.89 7.99 -4.32
C PHE A 88 -12.47 7.27 -5.55
N ILE A 89 -11.73 6.31 -6.11
CA ILE A 89 -12.14 5.58 -7.32
C ILE A 89 -13.29 4.61 -7.02
N LYS A 90 -14.08 4.29 -8.05
CA LYS A 90 -15.21 3.35 -7.94
C LYS A 90 -14.80 1.90 -7.74
N PRO A 91 -13.78 1.36 -8.46
CA PRO A 91 -13.34 -0.01 -8.27
C PRO A 91 -12.91 -0.27 -6.83
N ASP A 92 -13.29 -1.41 -6.27
CA ASP A 92 -12.69 -1.88 -5.04
C ASP A 92 -11.19 -2.16 -5.25
N VAL A 93 -10.36 -1.65 -4.35
CA VAL A 93 -8.93 -1.95 -4.35
C VAL A 93 -8.66 -3.09 -3.37
N SER A 94 -8.39 -4.27 -3.91
CA SER A 94 -7.90 -5.42 -3.14
C SER A 94 -6.41 -5.24 -2.84
N THR A 95 -5.99 -5.43 -1.61
CA THR A 95 -4.58 -5.26 -1.20
C THR A 95 -3.96 -6.57 -0.76
N ILE A 96 -2.70 -6.82 -1.13
CA ILE A 96 -2.00 -8.08 -0.87
C ILE A 96 -0.58 -7.79 -0.42
N CYS A 97 -0.24 -8.14 0.83
CA CYS A 97 1.13 -8.06 1.32
C CYS A 97 1.96 -9.24 0.81
N VAL A 98 3.09 -8.92 0.14
CA VAL A 98 4.07 -9.90 -0.35
C VAL A 98 5.44 -9.54 0.24
N GLY A 99 5.90 -10.28 1.23
CA GLY A 99 7.15 -10.01 1.94
C GLY A 99 7.00 -8.99 3.08
N LEU A 100 6.85 -7.71 2.79
CA LEU A 100 6.78 -6.66 3.82
C LEU A 100 5.74 -5.58 3.47
N ALA A 101 4.92 -5.23 4.45
CA ALA A 101 4.14 -4.00 4.43
C ALA A 101 4.38 -3.25 5.74
N ALA A 102 5.24 -2.24 5.72
CA ALA A 102 5.62 -1.48 6.91
C ALA A 102 5.24 0.00 6.79
N SER A 103 4.91 0.63 7.92
CA SER A 103 4.64 2.08 7.99
C SER A 103 3.53 2.49 7.00
N MET A 104 3.82 3.39 6.06
CA MET A 104 2.87 3.74 5.00
C MET A 104 2.44 2.53 4.17
N GLY A 105 3.29 1.51 3.98
CA GLY A 105 2.91 0.25 3.32
C GLY A 105 1.85 -0.52 4.10
N ALA A 106 1.90 -0.53 5.44
CA ALA A 106 0.87 -1.15 6.28
C ALA A 106 -0.44 -0.37 6.25
N LEU A 107 -0.38 0.97 6.20
CA LEU A 107 -1.56 1.81 6.07
C LEU A 107 -2.26 1.57 4.72
N LEU A 108 -1.51 1.49 3.63
CA LEU A 108 -2.05 1.18 2.30
C LEU A 108 -2.65 -0.22 2.24
N LEU A 109 -2.01 -1.21 2.89
CA LEU A 109 -2.54 -2.57 3.02
C LEU A 109 -3.88 -2.57 3.75
N ALA A 110 -3.94 -1.93 4.92
CA ALA A 110 -5.17 -1.82 5.71
C ALA A 110 -6.26 -1.01 5.01
N GLY A 111 -5.86 -0.03 4.16
CA GLY A 111 -6.76 0.84 3.38
C GLY A 111 -7.46 0.17 2.20
N GLY A 112 -7.21 -1.10 1.93
CA GLY A 112 -7.94 -1.87 0.92
C GLY A 112 -9.42 -2.04 1.26
N ALA A 113 -10.21 -2.44 0.26
CA ALA A 113 -11.64 -2.69 0.41
C ALA A 113 -11.90 -3.78 1.47
N ALA A 114 -12.93 -3.58 2.30
CA ALA A 114 -13.27 -4.51 3.36
C ALA A 114 -13.56 -5.91 2.80
N GLY A 115 -12.96 -6.94 3.39
CA GLY A 115 -13.02 -8.33 2.95
C GLY A 115 -12.05 -8.66 1.80
N LYS A 116 -11.25 -7.69 1.32
CA LYS A 116 -10.32 -7.86 0.19
C LYS A 116 -8.88 -7.47 0.54
N ARG A 117 -8.52 -7.51 1.83
CA ARG A 117 -7.17 -7.19 2.34
C ARG A 117 -6.47 -8.50 2.73
N TYR A 118 -5.36 -8.79 2.09
CA TYR A 118 -4.71 -10.09 2.19
C TYR A 118 -3.23 -10.01 2.54
N SER A 119 -2.68 -11.12 3.01
CA SER A 119 -1.23 -11.31 3.18
C SER A 119 -0.84 -12.73 2.80
N LEU A 120 0.37 -12.90 2.25
CA LEU A 120 0.96 -14.21 2.11
C LEU A 120 1.50 -14.69 3.47
N PRO A 121 1.63 -16.03 3.71
CA PRO A 121 1.90 -16.59 5.05
C PRO A 121 3.18 -16.09 5.72
N ASN A 122 4.24 -15.89 4.94
CA ASN A 122 5.55 -15.50 5.48
C ASN A 122 5.80 -13.98 5.43
N SER A 123 4.78 -13.20 5.08
CA SER A 123 4.91 -11.74 5.05
C SER A 123 4.91 -11.14 6.46
N LYS A 124 5.49 -9.96 6.58
CA LYS A 124 5.49 -9.14 7.80
C LYS A 124 4.72 -7.86 7.58
N ILE A 125 3.95 -7.49 8.58
CA ILE A 125 3.25 -6.21 8.63
C ILE A 125 3.81 -5.43 9.81
N MET A 126 4.07 -4.13 9.67
CA MET A 126 4.60 -3.31 10.76
C MET A 126 3.92 -1.96 10.78
N ILE A 127 3.42 -1.58 11.94
CA ILE A 127 2.88 -0.24 12.20
C ILE A 127 3.77 0.50 13.18
N HIS A 128 3.94 1.80 12.95
CA HIS A 128 4.61 2.72 13.85
C HIS A 128 4.17 4.17 13.59
N GLN A 129 4.48 5.07 14.52
CA GLN A 129 4.22 6.49 14.36
C GLN A 129 5.12 7.12 13.28
N PRO A 130 4.68 8.25 12.65
CA PRO A 130 5.53 8.97 11.71
C PRO A 130 6.75 9.53 12.42
N SER A 131 7.88 9.56 11.71
CA SER A 131 9.10 10.23 12.15
C SER A 131 9.33 11.48 11.30
N GLY A 132 9.87 12.52 11.92
CA GLY A 132 10.24 13.76 11.24
C GLY A 132 11.34 14.48 12.01
N GLY A 133 12.06 15.37 11.34
CA GLY A 133 13.07 16.24 11.95
C GLY A 133 13.18 17.54 11.16
N PHE A 134 13.33 18.65 11.87
CA PHE A 134 13.39 19.99 11.26
C PHE A 134 14.51 20.79 11.90
N GLN A 135 15.12 21.66 11.11
CA GLN A 135 16.08 22.66 11.53
C GLN A 135 15.65 24.01 10.98
N GLY A 136 15.74 25.06 11.80
CA GLY A 136 15.36 26.41 11.39
C GLY A 136 15.16 27.32 12.58
N GLN A 137 14.44 28.41 12.37
CA GLN A 137 14.04 29.34 13.44
C GLN A 137 13.04 28.66 14.37
N ALA A 138 12.98 29.10 15.63
CA ALA A 138 12.10 28.50 16.64
C ALA A 138 10.63 28.46 16.22
N SER A 139 10.14 29.50 15.54
CA SER A 139 8.77 29.55 15.00
C SER A 139 8.52 28.50 13.91
N ASP A 140 9.51 28.26 13.04
CA ASP A 140 9.39 27.26 11.98
C ASP A 140 9.38 25.84 12.57
N ILE A 141 10.23 25.61 13.58
CA ILE A 141 10.25 24.32 14.29
C ILE A 141 8.89 24.03 14.94
N ASP A 142 8.26 25.02 15.58
CA ASP A 142 6.93 24.86 16.19
C ASP A 142 5.84 24.55 15.15
N ILE A 143 5.84 25.24 14.01
CA ILE A 143 4.91 24.97 12.91
C ILE A 143 5.06 23.53 12.42
N HIS A 144 6.27 23.09 12.14
CA HIS A 144 6.51 21.73 11.65
C HIS A 144 6.21 20.67 12.69
N ALA A 145 6.50 20.94 13.98
CA ALA A 145 6.15 20.02 15.06
C ALA A 145 4.64 19.79 15.15
N ARG A 146 3.84 20.84 15.04
CA ARG A 146 2.37 20.71 15.01
C ARG A 146 1.89 19.90 13.81
N GLU A 147 2.43 20.16 12.61
CA GLU A 147 2.06 19.39 11.40
C GLU A 147 2.36 17.90 11.55
N VAL A 148 3.51 17.54 12.15
CA VAL A 148 3.85 16.13 12.42
C VAL A 148 2.84 15.51 13.40
N LEU A 149 2.45 16.23 14.46
CA LEU A 149 1.46 15.75 15.42
C LEU A 149 0.07 15.58 14.79
N GLU A 150 -0.39 16.55 13.99
CA GLU A 150 -1.64 16.43 13.25
C GLU A 150 -1.63 15.28 12.26
N THR A 151 -0.52 15.08 11.56
CA THR A 151 -0.31 13.94 10.67
C THR A 151 -0.37 12.62 11.44
N LYS A 152 0.27 12.52 12.61
CA LYS A 152 0.19 11.33 13.49
C LYS A 152 -1.28 11.00 13.85
N GLU A 153 -2.05 11.99 14.26
CA GLU A 153 -3.47 11.79 14.62
C GLU A 153 -4.28 11.31 13.39
N ARG A 154 -4.04 11.87 12.22
CA ARG A 154 -4.69 11.47 10.96
C ARG A 154 -4.40 10.02 10.61
N LEU A 155 -3.13 9.60 10.66
CA LEU A 155 -2.73 8.22 10.36
C LEU A 155 -3.33 7.23 11.38
N ASN A 156 -3.35 7.59 12.66
CA ASN A 156 -3.99 6.78 13.71
C ASN A 156 -5.49 6.61 13.46
N ALA A 157 -6.18 7.68 13.05
CA ALA A 157 -7.60 7.62 12.73
C ALA A 157 -7.89 6.74 11.50
N ILE A 158 -7.03 6.78 10.47
CA ILE A 158 -7.14 5.91 9.30
C ILE A 158 -6.95 4.44 9.71
N LEU A 159 -5.89 4.13 10.44
CA LEU A 159 -5.63 2.76 10.93
C LEU A 159 -6.77 2.25 11.83
N ALA A 160 -7.29 3.07 12.73
CA ALA A 160 -8.42 2.72 13.59
C ALA A 160 -9.67 2.38 12.78
N ARG A 161 -10.01 3.22 11.78
CA ARG A 161 -11.14 3.01 10.88
C ARG A 161 -11.07 1.66 10.18
N HIS A 162 -9.92 1.31 9.63
CA HIS A 162 -9.77 0.11 8.81
C HIS A 162 -9.55 -1.17 9.63
N SER A 163 -8.91 -1.07 10.80
CA SER A 163 -8.65 -2.24 11.65
C SER A 163 -9.78 -2.57 12.63
N GLY A 164 -10.70 -1.62 12.87
CA GLY A 164 -11.72 -1.75 13.90
C GLY A 164 -11.18 -1.59 15.34
N GLN A 165 -9.91 -1.23 15.50
CA GLN A 165 -9.32 -0.93 16.81
C GLN A 165 -9.71 0.48 17.27
N THR A 166 -9.63 0.73 18.59
CA THR A 166 -9.78 2.09 19.11
C THR A 166 -8.57 2.95 18.77
N ILE A 167 -8.75 4.27 18.69
CA ILE A 167 -7.66 5.21 18.45
C ILE A 167 -6.59 5.11 19.53
N GLU A 168 -6.99 4.93 20.80
CA GLU A 168 -6.09 4.76 21.94
C GLU A 168 -5.22 3.52 21.77
N ARG A 169 -5.81 2.41 21.30
CA ARG A 169 -5.10 1.17 21.03
C ARG A 169 -4.10 1.34 19.90
N ILE A 170 -4.49 1.99 18.79
CA ILE A 170 -3.57 2.30 17.69
C ILE A 170 -2.42 3.18 18.17
N LYS A 171 -2.69 4.25 18.94
CA LYS A 171 -1.65 5.13 19.51
C LYS A 171 -0.64 4.37 20.35
N GLN A 172 -1.10 3.46 21.19
CA GLN A 172 -0.23 2.65 22.04
C GLN A 172 0.60 1.67 21.21
N ASP A 173 -0.04 0.96 20.29
CA ASP A 173 0.60 -0.12 19.52
C ASP A 173 1.51 0.39 18.40
N SER A 174 1.31 1.65 17.94
CA SER A 174 2.17 2.30 16.94
C SER A 174 3.21 3.26 17.52
N ASP A 175 3.34 3.35 18.85
CA ASP A 175 4.34 4.25 19.45
C ASP A 175 5.78 3.87 19.09
N ARG A 176 6.04 2.58 18.89
CA ARG A 176 7.28 2.01 18.40
C ARG A 176 6.99 0.96 17.33
N ASP A 177 8.05 0.46 16.68
CA ASP A 177 7.92 -0.58 15.67
C ASP A 177 7.19 -1.80 16.21
N ASN A 178 6.00 -2.05 15.68
CA ASN A 178 5.15 -3.18 16.06
C ASN A 178 5.03 -4.13 14.87
N PHE A 179 5.85 -5.17 14.87
CA PHE A 179 5.88 -6.20 13.83
C PHE A 179 4.87 -7.30 14.10
N MET A 180 4.08 -7.64 13.09
CA MET A 180 3.05 -8.67 13.12
C MET A 180 3.29 -9.72 12.03
N SER A 181 3.04 -10.99 12.36
CA SER A 181 2.85 -12.05 11.35
C SER A 181 1.52 -11.82 10.60
N ALA A 182 1.29 -12.57 9.53
CA ALA A 182 0.02 -12.52 8.80
C ALA A 182 -1.18 -12.86 9.72
N GLU A 183 -1.04 -13.89 10.60
CA GLU A 183 -2.08 -14.27 11.56
C GLU A 183 -2.35 -13.17 12.59
N ALA A 184 -1.28 -12.56 13.13
CA ALA A 184 -1.40 -11.48 14.11
C ALA A 184 -2.05 -10.24 13.47
N ALA A 185 -1.67 -9.89 12.23
CA ALA A 185 -2.25 -8.77 11.48
C ALA A 185 -3.74 -9.01 11.15
N ARG A 186 -4.13 -10.26 10.87
CA ARG A 186 -5.53 -10.64 10.71
C ARG A 186 -6.31 -10.49 12.01
N ALA A 187 -5.78 -11.02 13.10
CA ALA A 187 -6.41 -10.90 14.41
C ALA A 187 -6.53 -9.44 14.88
N TYR A 188 -5.57 -8.60 14.47
CA TYR A 188 -5.57 -7.16 14.75
C TYR A 188 -6.57 -6.38 13.87
N GLY A 189 -6.95 -6.92 12.70
CA GLY A 189 -7.87 -6.31 11.76
C GLY A 189 -7.22 -5.50 10.63
N LEU A 190 -5.89 -5.56 10.49
CA LEU A 190 -5.18 -4.89 9.38
C LEU A 190 -5.40 -5.60 8.04
N ILE A 191 -5.68 -6.90 8.06
CA ILE A 191 -6.05 -7.71 6.91
C ILE A 191 -7.27 -8.58 7.21
N ASP A 192 -7.91 -9.08 6.16
CA ASP A 192 -9.11 -9.92 6.26
C ASP A 192 -8.76 -11.42 6.22
N ALA A 193 -7.75 -11.81 5.43
CA ALA A 193 -7.34 -13.20 5.31
C ALA A 193 -5.86 -13.37 4.94
N MET A 194 -5.32 -14.54 5.27
CA MET A 194 -4.06 -15.04 4.75
C MET A 194 -4.35 -15.97 3.57
N LEU A 195 -3.60 -15.82 2.48
CA LEU A 195 -3.75 -16.63 1.27
C LEU A 195 -2.54 -17.57 1.13
N GLU A 196 -2.76 -18.88 1.19
CA GLU A 196 -1.74 -19.88 0.95
C GLU A 196 -1.60 -20.21 -0.55
N LYS A 197 -2.71 -20.24 -1.27
CA LYS A 197 -2.78 -20.53 -2.69
C LYS A 197 -3.63 -19.51 -3.44
N ARG A 198 -3.30 -19.32 -4.71
CA ARG A 198 -4.10 -18.48 -5.60
C ARG A 198 -5.48 -19.11 -5.81
N GLY A 199 -6.57 -18.38 -5.60
CA GLY A 199 -7.94 -18.85 -5.72
C GLY A 199 -8.62 -19.20 -4.38
N GLU A 200 -7.89 -19.21 -3.26
CA GLU A 200 -8.44 -19.35 -1.92
C GLU A 200 -8.99 -18.02 -1.37
N VAL A 201 -9.72 -17.25 -2.19
CA VAL A 201 -10.45 -16.10 -1.64
C VAL A 201 -11.54 -16.66 -0.75
N PRO A 202 -11.54 -16.37 0.58
CA PRO A 202 -12.60 -16.84 1.46
C PRO A 202 -13.94 -16.32 0.94
N THR A 203 -14.82 -17.21 0.49
CA THR A 203 -16.23 -16.87 0.31
C THR A 203 -16.76 -16.42 1.66
N LYS A 204 -17.38 -15.23 1.72
CA LYS A 204 -18.11 -14.78 2.91
C LYS A 204 -19.00 -15.90 3.39
N ALA A 205 -18.75 -16.34 4.64
CA ALA A 205 -19.72 -17.15 5.38
C ALA A 205 -20.93 -16.30 5.75
#